data_f64260e721948bb567b0faf2ea472280
#
_entry.id   f64260e721948bb567b0faf2ea472280
#
_cell.length_a   1.000
_cell.length_b   1.000
_cell.length_c   1.000
_cell.angle_alpha   90.00
_cell.angle_beta   90.00
_cell.angle_gamma   90.00
#
_symmetry.space_group_name_H-M   'P 1'
#
loop_
_entity.id
_entity.type
_entity.pdbx_description
1 polymer ?
#
loop_
_entity_poly.entity_id
_entity_poly.type
_entity_poly.pdbx_seq_one_letter_code
_entity_poly.pdbx_strand_id
1 'polypeptide(L)'
;MWRVNPQKAALLVIDMQNDFVLAGHPMEVPMARRRIPRMQEVIGECRTAGVPVIYTEHILLDTFNVSPLESTYNPALLVAGMRKGSFGSQVIDDLKPRPGDTVVQKHRYDAFHNTQLETVLATVSGSRQVDTVIIIGTLTEVCCDSTARGAYMRDYKVAFVGDATGALSDEAQTATEKNIGTFFGRALSTGELVAEIREGRKGQEE
;
A
#
# COMPACT_ATOMS: atom_id res chain seq x y z
N MET A 1 0.74 -19.08 14.57
CA MET A 1 0.70 -18.17 13.39
C MET A 1 1.84 -17.18 13.57
N TRP A 2 2.55 -16.78 12.50
CA TRP A 2 3.64 -15.80 12.59
C TRP A 2 3.11 -14.42 13.04
N ARG A 3 3.98 -13.60 13.63
CA ARG A 3 3.70 -12.21 14.02
C ARG A 3 4.59 -11.26 13.23
N VAL A 4 4.17 -10.01 13.12
CA VAL A 4 4.97 -8.97 12.48
C VAL A 4 6.17 -8.64 13.38
N ASN A 5 7.36 -8.86 12.83
CA ASN A 5 8.60 -8.41 13.45
C ASN A 5 9.02 -7.07 12.83
N PRO A 6 9.00 -5.95 13.57
CA PRO A 6 9.33 -4.64 13.01
C PRO A 6 10.75 -4.56 12.43
N GLN A 7 11.68 -5.40 12.89
CA GLN A 7 13.05 -5.44 12.35
C GLN A 7 13.16 -6.08 10.96
N LYS A 8 12.12 -6.83 10.56
CA LYS A 8 12.07 -7.54 9.27
C LYS A 8 10.86 -7.14 8.42
N ALA A 9 10.20 -6.05 8.80
CA ALA A 9 9.03 -5.56 8.09
C ALA A 9 9.32 -4.28 7.31
N ALA A 10 8.56 -4.05 6.25
CA ALA A 10 8.44 -2.77 5.56
C ALA A 10 6.95 -2.44 5.36
N LEU A 11 6.60 -1.17 5.51
CA LEU A 11 5.23 -0.68 5.27
C LEU A 11 5.10 -0.20 3.83
N LEU A 12 4.11 -0.71 3.12
CA LEU A 12 3.69 -0.25 1.80
C LEU A 12 2.41 0.58 1.91
N VAL A 13 2.51 1.86 1.57
CA VAL A 13 1.36 2.79 1.48
C VAL A 13 0.97 2.88 0.02
N ILE A 14 -0.09 2.16 -0.36
CA ILE A 14 -0.47 1.95 -1.76
C ILE A 14 -1.35 3.09 -2.24
N ASP A 15 -0.87 3.81 -3.27
CA ASP A 15 -1.60 4.73 -4.15
C ASP A 15 -2.52 5.76 -3.44
N MET A 16 -2.11 6.26 -2.28
CA MET A 16 -2.87 7.29 -1.56
C MET A 16 -2.69 8.67 -2.20
N GLN A 17 -3.04 8.76 -3.48
CA GLN A 17 -2.89 9.94 -4.33
C GLN A 17 -4.17 10.79 -4.35
N ASN A 18 -4.02 12.09 -4.69
CA ASN A 18 -5.14 13.02 -4.74
C ASN A 18 -6.28 12.53 -5.64
N ASP A 19 -5.98 11.93 -6.80
CA ASP A 19 -7.00 11.42 -7.72
C ASP A 19 -7.83 10.27 -7.16
N PHE A 20 -7.28 9.47 -6.23
CA PHE A 20 -8.01 8.40 -5.57
C PHE A 20 -8.75 8.85 -4.30
N VAL A 21 -8.29 9.90 -3.64
CA VAL A 21 -8.74 10.21 -2.27
C VAL A 21 -9.64 11.45 -2.21
N LEU A 22 -9.35 12.48 -2.99
CA LEU A 22 -10.09 13.73 -2.92
C LEU A 22 -11.48 13.62 -3.57
N ALA A 23 -12.45 14.31 -2.96
CA ALA A 23 -13.82 14.33 -3.47
C ALA A 23 -13.90 14.98 -4.86
N GLY A 24 -14.64 14.37 -5.77
CA GLY A 24 -14.83 14.84 -7.13
C GLY A 24 -13.66 14.59 -8.08
N HIS A 25 -12.62 13.90 -7.64
CA HIS A 25 -11.49 13.51 -8.49
C HIS A 25 -11.81 12.26 -9.33
N PRO A 26 -11.10 12.03 -10.46
CA PRO A 26 -11.50 11.04 -11.47
C PRO A 26 -11.63 9.60 -11.00
N MET A 27 -10.86 9.23 -9.96
CA MET A 27 -10.78 7.86 -9.45
C MET A 27 -11.21 7.75 -7.99
N GLU A 28 -12.06 8.67 -7.53
CA GLU A 28 -12.42 8.83 -6.12
C GLU A 28 -12.84 7.53 -5.42
N VAL A 29 -12.22 7.25 -4.28
CA VAL A 29 -12.51 6.13 -3.37
C VAL A 29 -12.91 6.68 -2.00
N PRO A 30 -14.20 6.94 -1.74
CA PRO A 30 -14.64 7.56 -0.49
C PRO A 30 -14.24 6.77 0.77
N MET A 31 -14.15 5.44 0.67
CA MET A 31 -13.72 4.60 1.78
C MET A 31 -12.26 4.87 2.15
N ALA A 32 -11.36 5.01 1.18
CA ALA A 32 -9.95 5.33 1.44
C ALA A 32 -9.82 6.64 2.22
N ARG A 33 -10.57 7.68 1.84
CA ARG A 33 -10.61 8.96 2.56
C ARG A 33 -11.05 8.79 4.02
N ARG A 34 -12.08 7.99 4.30
CA ARG A 34 -12.55 7.74 5.68
C ARG A 34 -11.52 6.99 6.53
N ARG A 35 -10.60 6.27 5.90
CA ARG A 35 -9.59 5.45 6.59
C ARG A 35 -8.25 6.15 6.82
N ILE A 36 -8.09 7.39 6.38
CA ILE A 36 -6.88 8.20 6.61
C ILE A 36 -6.42 8.17 8.07
N PRO A 37 -7.28 8.35 9.10
CA PRO A 37 -6.83 8.31 10.49
C PRO A 37 -6.18 6.98 10.89
N ARG A 38 -6.67 5.85 10.37
CA ARG A 38 -6.07 4.52 10.60
C ARG A 38 -4.72 4.39 9.90
N MET A 39 -4.63 4.89 8.67
CA MET A 39 -3.35 4.91 7.94
C MET A 39 -2.30 5.76 8.65
N GLN A 40 -2.70 6.93 9.17
CA GLN A 40 -1.81 7.79 9.97
C GLN A 40 -1.30 7.09 11.24
N GLU A 41 -2.17 6.36 11.93
CA GLU A 41 -1.81 5.56 13.11
C GLU A 41 -0.78 4.48 12.74
N VAL A 42 -1.02 3.70 11.70
CA VAL A 42 -0.09 2.66 11.22
C VAL A 42 1.25 3.26 10.82
N ILE A 43 1.26 4.32 10.02
CA ILE A 43 2.48 5.00 9.58
C ILE A 43 3.27 5.54 10.78
N GLY A 44 2.58 6.14 11.73
CA GLY A 44 3.19 6.68 12.96
C GLY A 44 3.89 5.61 13.80
N GLU A 45 3.22 4.48 14.05
CA GLU A 45 3.77 3.35 14.81
C GLU A 45 4.94 2.67 14.06
N CYS A 46 4.80 2.48 12.74
CA CYS A 46 5.87 1.94 11.92
C CYS A 46 7.13 2.81 11.99
N ARG A 47 7.00 4.12 11.83
CA ARG A 47 8.12 5.07 11.94
C ARG A 47 8.76 5.02 13.33
N THR A 48 7.95 5.00 14.39
CA THR A 48 8.43 4.91 15.78
C THR A 48 9.22 3.62 16.04
N ALA A 49 8.86 2.54 15.36
CA ALA A 49 9.55 1.24 15.47
C ALA A 49 10.71 1.07 14.47
N GLY A 50 11.02 2.10 13.66
CA GLY A 50 12.08 2.03 12.65
C GLY A 50 11.74 1.12 11.46
N VAL A 51 10.45 0.86 11.23
CA VAL A 51 9.97 0.15 10.04
C VAL A 51 10.02 1.10 8.85
N PRO A 52 10.74 0.77 7.77
CA PRO A 52 10.79 1.59 6.56
C PRO A 52 9.41 1.80 5.96
N VAL A 53 9.13 3.04 5.52
CA VAL A 53 7.86 3.40 4.88
C VAL A 53 8.12 3.62 3.39
N ILE A 54 7.40 2.87 2.57
CA ILE A 54 7.49 2.90 1.12
C ILE A 54 6.12 3.26 0.57
N TYR A 55 6.06 4.34 -0.19
CA TYR A 55 4.85 4.77 -0.88
C TYR A 55 4.86 4.25 -2.31
N THR A 56 3.68 3.92 -2.84
CA THR A 56 3.52 3.75 -4.28
C THR A 56 2.71 4.90 -4.87
N GLU A 57 3.08 5.28 -6.09
CA GLU A 57 2.30 6.17 -6.93
C GLU A 57 1.97 5.45 -8.23
N HIS A 58 0.69 5.29 -8.52
CA HIS A 58 0.24 4.82 -9.83
C HIS A 58 0.34 6.00 -10.80
N ILE A 59 1.26 5.93 -11.76
CA ILE A 59 1.55 7.00 -12.70
C ILE A 59 1.26 6.53 -14.12
N LEU A 60 0.50 7.32 -14.87
CA LEU A 60 0.26 7.08 -16.28
C LEU A 60 0.94 8.16 -17.13
N LEU A 61 1.57 7.71 -18.20
CA LEU A 61 2.13 8.55 -19.26
C LEU A 61 1.24 8.39 -20.49
N ASP A 62 0.85 9.51 -21.10
CA ASP A 62 -0.03 9.50 -22.25
C ASP A 62 0.54 8.72 -23.45
N THR A 63 1.88 8.59 -23.49
CA THR A 63 2.58 8.00 -24.62
C THR A 63 2.57 6.47 -24.67
N PHE A 64 2.54 5.77 -23.52
CA PHE A 64 2.68 4.30 -23.55
C PHE A 64 2.18 3.53 -22.32
N ASN A 65 1.85 4.18 -21.20
CA ASN A 65 1.52 3.46 -19.97
C ASN A 65 0.03 3.18 -19.80
N VAL A 66 -0.83 3.91 -20.48
CA VAL A 66 -2.26 3.64 -20.46
C VAL A 66 -2.51 2.35 -21.24
N SER A 67 -2.92 1.30 -20.52
CA SER A 67 -3.21 0.03 -21.14
C SER A 67 -4.47 0.11 -22.00
N PRO A 68 -4.42 -0.33 -23.28
CA PRO A 68 -5.63 -0.44 -24.10
C PRO A 68 -6.68 -1.36 -23.45
N LEU A 69 -6.26 -2.42 -22.78
CA LEU A 69 -7.17 -3.33 -22.08
C LEU A 69 -7.79 -2.66 -20.86
N GLU A 70 -6.99 -1.97 -20.04
CA GLU A 70 -7.47 -1.27 -18.85
C GLU A 70 -8.44 -0.15 -19.22
N SER A 71 -8.15 0.63 -20.27
CA SER A 71 -9.03 1.67 -20.77
C SER A 71 -10.33 1.15 -21.40
N THR A 72 -10.38 -0.12 -21.76
CA THR A 72 -11.63 -0.79 -22.18
C THR A 72 -12.60 -0.92 -21.02
N TYR A 73 -12.11 -1.22 -19.82
CA TYR A 73 -12.92 -1.33 -18.61
C TYR A 73 -13.14 0.02 -17.91
N ASN A 74 -12.18 0.93 -18.04
CA ASN A 74 -12.26 2.28 -17.50
C ASN A 74 -11.85 3.34 -18.55
N PRO A 75 -12.76 3.75 -19.43
CA PRO A 75 -12.48 4.72 -20.50
C PRO A 75 -12.01 6.09 -19.97
N ALA A 76 -12.31 6.46 -18.73
CA ALA A 76 -11.85 7.71 -18.12
C ALA A 76 -10.32 7.80 -18.10
N LEU A 77 -9.61 6.68 -18.02
CA LEU A 77 -8.15 6.62 -18.04
C LEU A 77 -7.52 7.15 -19.34
N LEU A 78 -8.26 7.21 -20.43
CA LEU A 78 -7.77 7.79 -21.69
C LEU A 78 -7.56 9.31 -21.61
N VAL A 79 -8.29 9.99 -20.72
CA VAL A 79 -8.33 11.46 -20.68
C VAL A 79 -7.99 12.06 -19.31
N ALA A 80 -8.05 11.29 -18.23
CA ALA A 80 -7.88 11.80 -16.88
C ALA A 80 -7.27 10.76 -15.93
N GLY A 81 -6.81 11.23 -14.78
CA GLY A 81 -6.32 10.43 -13.67
C GLY A 81 -4.83 10.10 -13.74
N MET A 82 -4.17 10.28 -12.63
CA MET A 82 -2.81 9.82 -12.32
C MET A 82 -1.73 10.22 -13.34
N ARG A 83 -1.91 11.34 -14.06
CA ARG A 83 -0.93 11.80 -15.07
C ARG A 83 0.32 12.32 -14.37
N LYS A 84 1.48 11.88 -14.88
CA LYS A 84 2.78 12.26 -14.34
C LYS A 84 2.90 13.77 -14.18
N GLY A 85 3.28 14.20 -12.95
CA GLY A 85 3.49 15.60 -12.60
C GLY A 85 2.20 16.41 -12.36
N SER A 86 1.02 15.80 -12.50
CA SER A 86 -0.23 16.46 -12.11
C SER A 86 -0.40 16.53 -10.60
N PHE A 87 -1.24 17.44 -10.12
CA PHE A 87 -1.66 17.46 -8.72
C PHE A 87 -2.34 16.15 -8.31
N GLY A 88 -3.16 15.59 -9.18
CA GLY A 88 -3.87 14.33 -8.94
C GLY A 88 -2.96 13.14 -8.68
N SER A 89 -1.77 13.13 -9.30
CA SER A 89 -0.80 12.04 -9.15
C SER A 89 0.01 12.09 -7.85
N GLN A 90 -0.04 13.19 -7.10
CA GLN A 90 0.73 13.33 -5.86
C GLN A 90 0.05 12.62 -4.69
N VAL A 91 0.84 12.11 -3.75
CA VAL A 91 0.32 11.59 -2.48
C VAL A 91 -0.39 12.72 -1.73
N ILE A 92 -1.54 12.42 -1.13
CA ILE A 92 -2.33 13.39 -0.35
C ILE A 92 -1.50 14.01 0.78
N ASP A 93 -1.78 15.28 1.10
CA ASP A 93 -1.03 16.01 2.13
C ASP A 93 -1.13 15.36 3.52
N ASP A 94 -2.28 14.77 3.86
CA ASP A 94 -2.52 14.05 5.13
C ASP A 94 -1.56 12.88 5.38
N LEU A 95 -1.01 12.27 4.31
CA LEU A 95 -0.11 11.13 4.36
C LEU A 95 1.22 11.39 3.65
N LYS A 96 1.56 12.64 3.40
CA LYS A 96 2.74 13.04 2.62
C LYS A 96 4.02 12.32 3.05
N PRO A 97 4.78 11.77 2.09
CA PRO A 97 6.10 11.19 2.37
C PRO A 97 7.03 12.17 3.07
N ARG A 98 7.82 11.70 4.03
CA ARG A 98 8.83 12.47 4.76
C ARG A 98 10.22 12.20 4.18
N PRO A 99 11.20 13.09 4.43
CA PRO A 99 12.60 12.76 4.15
C PRO A 99 12.99 11.42 4.79
N GLY A 100 13.52 10.51 3.99
CA GLY A 100 13.85 9.15 4.40
C GLY A 100 12.82 8.08 3.99
N ASP A 101 11.58 8.47 3.64
CA ASP A 101 10.63 7.54 3.03
C ASP A 101 11.00 7.33 1.54
N THR A 102 10.63 6.16 1.01
CA THR A 102 10.86 5.84 -0.41
C THR A 102 9.56 5.95 -1.19
N VAL A 103 9.62 6.47 -2.42
CA VAL A 103 8.48 6.51 -3.34
C VAL A 103 8.80 5.66 -4.56
N VAL A 104 7.94 4.69 -4.86
CA VAL A 104 8.03 3.79 -6.01
C VAL A 104 6.91 4.11 -7.00
N GLN A 105 7.26 4.54 -8.20
CA GLN A 105 6.28 4.74 -9.28
C GLN A 105 5.98 3.41 -9.97
N LYS A 106 4.72 3.13 -10.17
CA LYS A 106 4.22 1.95 -10.87
C LYS A 106 3.21 2.33 -11.97
N HIS A 107 3.01 1.43 -12.90
CA HIS A 107 2.16 1.64 -14.08
C HIS A 107 1.11 0.52 -14.24
N ARG A 108 1.01 -0.37 -13.26
CA ARG A 108 0.05 -1.47 -13.18
C ARG A 108 -0.37 -1.64 -11.72
N TYR A 109 -1.35 -2.51 -11.46
CA TYR A 109 -1.93 -2.68 -10.11
C TYR A 109 -0.94 -3.26 -9.12
N ASP A 110 -0.23 -4.33 -9.49
CA ASP A 110 0.82 -4.92 -8.65
C ASP A 110 2.04 -3.99 -8.58
N ALA A 111 2.43 -3.62 -7.37
CA ALA A 111 3.57 -2.75 -7.13
C ALA A 111 4.93 -3.40 -7.43
N PHE A 112 4.99 -4.72 -7.57
CA PHE A 112 6.21 -5.43 -8.00
C PHE A 112 6.37 -5.46 -9.52
N HIS A 113 5.28 -5.27 -10.27
CA HIS A 113 5.30 -5.43 -11.72
C HIS A 113 6.07 -4.31 -12.42
N ASN A 114 7.25 -4.63 -12.97
CA ASN A 114 8.13 -3.68 -13.69
C ASN A 114 8.46 -2.41 -12.88
N THR A 115 8.74 -2.58 -11.59
CA THR A 115 9.15 -1.49 -10.69
C THR A 115 10.47 -1.82 -9.98
N GLN A 116 10.94 -0.88 -9.17
CA GLN A 116 12.12 -1.06 -8.32
C GLN A 116 11.76 -1.61 -6.92
N LEU A 117 10.51 -1.97 -6.65
CA LEU A 117 10.06 -2.32 -5.29
C LEU A 117 10.87 -3.47 -4.68
N GLU A 118 11.16 -4.50 -5.45
CA GLU A 118 11.93 -5.66 -4.98
C GLU A 118 13.37 -5.26 -4.57
N THR A 119 14.03 -4.41 -5.38
CA THR A 119 15.33 -3.85 -5.04
C THR A 119 15.27 -2.96 -3.80
N VAL A 120 14.22 -2.13 -3.67
CA VAL A 120 14.00 -1.28 -2.50
C VAL A 120 13.84 -2.13 -1.24
N LEU A 121 13.00 -3.17 -1.26
CA LEU A 121 12.80 -4.08 -0.12
C LEU A 121 14.08 -4.82 0.27
N ALA A 122 14.93 -5.17 -0.68
CA ALA A 122 16.20 -5.82 -0.42
C ALA A 122 17.24 -4.90 0.24
N THR A 123 17.11 -3.58 0.11
CA THR A 123 18.16 -2.62 0.49
C THR A 123 17.72 -1.61 1.56
N VAL A 124 16.43 -1.32 1.69
CA VAL A 124 15.91 -0.23 2.53
C VAL A 124 16.23 -0.39 4.03
N SER A 125 16.37 -1.60 4.50
CA SER A 125 16.73 -1.91 5.89
C SER A 125 18.23 -2.16 6.11
N GLY A 126 19.08 -1.80 5.17
CA GLY A 126 20.51 -2.05 5.21
C GLY A 126 20.84 -3.55 5.27
N SER A 127 21.53 -4.00 6.34
CA SER A 127 21.84 -5.41 6.53
C SER A 127 20.67 -6.27 7.02
N ARG A 128 19.53 -5.67 7.35
CA ARG A 128 18.32 -6.38 7.78
C ARG A 128 17.56 -6.86 6.54
N GLN A 129 17.28 -8.14 6.50
CA GLN A 129 16.48 -8.70 5.41
C GLN A 129 14.98 -8.48 5.71
N VAL A 130 14.29 -7.73 4.86
CA VAL A 130 12.83 -7.65 4.92
C VAL A 130 12.25 -8.99 4.49
N ASP A 131 11.41 -9.58 5.33
CA ASP A 131 10.67 -10.82 5.04
C ASP A 131 9.14 -10.62 5.13
N THR A 132 8.71 -9.43 5.57
CA THR A 132 7.31 -9.11 5.83
C THR A 132 6.95 -7.77 5.20
N VAL A 133 5.87 -7.73 4.44
CA VAL A 133 5.29 -6.48 3.96
C VAL A 133 3.96 -6.20 4.67
N ILE A 134 3.81 -4.98 5.17
CA ILE A 134 2.58 -4.46 5.75
C ILE A 134 1.92 -3.64 4.65
N ILE A 135 0.64 -3.88 4.36
CA ILE A 135 -0.07 -3.22 3.25
C ILE A 135 -1.24 -2.40 3.78
N ILE A 136 -1.24 -1.11 3.43
CA ILE A 136 -2.34 -0.14 3.63
C ILE A 136 -2.56 0.65 2.33
N GLY A 137 -3.67 1.36 2.21
CA GLY A 137 -3.92 2.26 1.06
C GLY A 137 -5.15 1.92 0.23
N THR A 138 -5.07 2.05 -1.11
CA THR A 138 -6.22 1.91 -2.02
C THR A 138 -5.80 1.37 -3.41
N LEU A 139 -6.65 0.71 -4.21
CA LEU A 139 -7.92 0.07 -3.87
C LEU A 139 -7.67 -1.27 -3.18
N THR A 140 -8.46 -1.58 -2.16
CA THR A 140 -8.36 -2.84 -1.42
C THR A 140 -8.37 -4.04 -2.37
N GLU A 141 -9.37 -4.13 -3.24
CA GLU A 141 -9.62 -5.25 -4.16
C GLU A 141 -8.80 -5.20 -5.46
N VAL A 142 -8.00 -4.15 -5.67
CA VAL A 142 -7.22 -3.97 -6.91
C VAL A 142 -5.73 -3.84 -6.60
N CYS A 143 -5.25 -2.62 -6.31
CA CYS A 143 -3.81 -2.39 -6.15
C CYS A 143 -3.25 -3.03 -4.87
N CYS A 144 -4.00 -2.97 -3.76
CA CYS A 144 -3.58 -3.61 -2.51
C CYS A 144 -3.60 -5.14 -2.63
N ASP A 145 -4.68 -5.73 -3.16
CA ASP A 145 -4.80 -7.18 -3.39
C ASP A 145 -3.74 -7.68 -4.37
N SER A 146 -3.58 -7.02 -5.52
CA SER A 146 -2.57 -7.41 -6.52
C SER A 146 -1.16 -7.38 -5.94
N THR A 147 -0.83 -6.34 -5.18
CA THR A 147 0.49 -6.21 -4.52
C THR A 147 0.67 -7.27 -3.42
N ALA A 148 -0.37 -7.59 -2.65
CA ALA A 148 -0.34 -8.65 -1.64
C ALA A 148 -0.05 -10.01 -2.28
N ARG A 149 -0.69 -10.33 -3.39
CA ARG A 149 -0.42 -11.57 -4.15
C ARG A 149 0.97 -11.55 -4.76
N GLY A 150 1.41 -10.41 -5.31
CA GLY A 150 2.76 -10.24 -5.83
C GLY A 150 3.84 -10.45 -4.75
N ALA A 151 3.59 -9.98 -3.54
CA ALA A 151 4.46 -10.22 -2.37
C ALA A 151 4.49 -11.71 -1.98
N TYR A 152 3.31 -12.34 -1.86
CA TYR A 152 3.21 -13.76 -1.53
C TYR A 152 3.95 -14.66 -2.53
N MET A 153 3.84 -14.36 -3.84
CA MET A 153 4.54 -15.12 -4.89
C MET A 153 6.07 -14.94 -4.86
N ARG A 154 6.58 -14.05 -4.00
CA ARG A 154 8.01 -13.78 -3.75
C ARG A 154 8.44 -14.21 -2.34
N ASP A 155 7.63 -15.03 -1.67
CA ASP A 155 7.85 -15.54 -0.32
C ASP A 155 7.89 -14.47 0.80
N TYR A 156 7.35 -13.26 0.55
CA TYR A 156 7.10 -12.31 1.63
C TYR A 156 5.88 -12.72 2.45
N LYS A 157 5.99 -12.61 3.77
CA LYS A 157 4.82 -12.61 4.65
C LYS A 157 4.01 -11.34 4.42
N VAL A 158 2.71 -11.48 4.27
CA VAL A 158 1.81 -10.36 4.01
C VAL A 158 0.96 -10.07 5.25
N ALA A 159 1.11 -8.87 5.82
CA ALA A 159 0.25 -8.30 6.86
C ALA A 159 -0.68 -7.26 6.21
N PHE A 160 -1.88 -7.65 5.87
CA PHE A 160 -2.86 -6.81 5.20
C PHE A 160 -3.75 -6.13 6.25
N VAL A 161 -3.71 -4.79 6.33
CA VAL A 161 -4.43 -4.05 7.37
C VAL A 161 -5.78 -3.60 6.84
N GLY A 162 -6.81 -4.43 7.05
CA GLY A 162 -8.12 -4.28 6.42
C GLY A 162 -8.79 -2.94 6.73
N ASP A 163 -8.75 -2.46 7.98
CA ASP A 163 -9.35 -1.18 8.36
C ASP A 163 -8.48 0.05 8.01
N ALA A 164 -7.31 -0.17 7.42
CA ALA A 164 -6.44 0.85 6.83
C ALA A 164 -6.28 0.69 5.30
N THR A 165 -7.17 -0.06 4.63
CA THR A 165 -7.30 -0.09 3.17
C THR A 165 -8.69 0.39 2.77
N GLY A 166 -8.88 0.90 1.55
CA GLY A 166 -10.17 1.41 1.06
C GLY A 166 -10.59 0.77 -0.25
N ALA A 167 -11.81 0.18 -0.26
CA ALA A 167 -12.46 -0.44 -1.40
C ALA A 167 -13.55 0.45 -2.02
N LEU A 168 -14.09 0.03 -3.16
CA LEU A 168 -15.26 0.67 -3.79
C LEU A 168 -16.57 0.29 -3.09
N SER A 169 -16.64 -0.86 -2.42
CA SER A 169 -17.81 -1.27 -1.64
C SER A 169 -17.42 -2.09 -0.41
N ASP A 170 -18.34 -2.22 0.55
CA ASP A 170 -18.12 -3.04 1.76
C ASP A 170 -18.05 -4.54 1.42
N GLU A 171 -18.75 -4.98 0.37
CA GLU A 171 -18.68 -6.36 -0.13
C GLU A 171 -17.29 -6.66 -0.70
N ALA A 172 -16.74 -5.76 -1.53
CA ALA A 172 -15.40 -5.91 -2.10
C ALA A 172 -14.33 -5.91 -1.00
N GLN A 173 -14.46 -5.02 0.00
CA GLN A 173 -13.60 -4.98 1.17
C GLN A 173 -13.58 -6.32 1.91
N THR A 174 -14.76 -6.80 2.31
CA THR A 174 -14.91 -8.05 3.07
C THR A 174 -14.42 -9.26 2.29
N ALA A 175 -14.74 -9.35 1.00
CA ALA A 175 -14.32 -10.45 0.14
C ALA A 175 -12.81 -10.49 0.00
N THR A 176 -12.16 -9.33 -0.19
CA THR A 176 -10.70 -9.25 -0.33
C THR A 176 -9.99 -9.61 0.98
N GLU A 177 -10.41 -9.06 2.11
CA GLU A 177 -9.85 -9.40 3.43
C GLU A 177 -9.94 -10.90 3.71
N LYS A 178 -11.10 -11.51 3.44
CA LYS A 178 -11.30 -12.96 3.60
C LYS A 178 -10.35 -13.75 2.71
N ASN A 179 -10.22 -13.36 1.44
CA ASN A 179 -9.37 -14.05 0.47
C ASN A 179 -7.88 -13.96 0.85
N ILE A 180 -7.42 -12.75 1.18
CA ILE A 180 -6.05 -12.54 1.65
C ILE A 180 -5.77 -13.33 2.92
N GLY A 181 -6.65 -13.24 3.92
CA GLY A 181 -6.49 -13.93 5.20
C GLY A 181 -6.54 -15.46 5.10
N THR A 182 -7.15 -15.99 4.04
CA THR A 182 -7.25 -17.43 3.82
C THR A 182 -6.03 -18.00 3.08
N PHE A 183 -5.46 -17.27 2.09
CA PHE A 183 -4.52 -17.86 1.14
C PHE A 183 -3.18 -17.12 1.02
N PHE A 184 -3.12 -15.81 1.28
CA PHE A 184 -1.96 -15.00 0.90
C PHE A 184 -1.24 -14.35 2.07
N GLY A 185 -1.85 -14.32 3.26
CA GLY A 185 -1.23 -13.65 4.39
C GLY A 185 -2.15 -13.63 5.61
N ARG A 186 -2.04 -12.55 6.38
CA ARG A 186 -2.92 -12.26 7.51
C ARG A 186 -3.69 -10.98 7.25
N ALA A 187 -5.01 -11.02 7.36
CA ALA A 187 -5.82 -9.84 7.47
C ALA A 187 -5.87 -9.40 8.94
N LEU A 188 -5.46 -8.18 9.20
CA LEU A 188 -5.31 -7.59 10.53
C LEU A 188 -6.11 -6.29 10.62
N SER A 189 -6.56 -5.94 11.81
CA SER A 189 -6.94 -4.58 12.13
C SER A 189 -5.71 -3.72 12.46
N THR A 190 -5.86 -2.40 12.39
CA THR A 190 -4.85 -1.44 12.86
C THR A 190 -4.43 -1.74 14.30
N GLY A 191 -5.39 -2.01 15.18
CA GLY A 191 -5.11 -2.30 16.59
C GLY A 191 -4.25 -3.56 16.80
N GLU A 192 -4.53 -4.65 16.06
CA GLU A 192 -3.74 -5.88 16.11
C GLU A 192 -2.32 -5.66 15.60
N LEU A 193 -2.17 -4.98 14.46
CA LEU A 193 -0.84 -4.64 13.92
C LEU A 193 -0.02 -3.80 14.89
N VAL A 194 -0.60 -2.73 15.43
CA VAL A 194 0.05 -1.81 16.38
C VAL A 194 0.50 -2.56 17.64
N ALA A 195 -0.33 -3.46 18.16
CA ALA A 195 0.05 -4.30 19.30
C ALA A 195 1.28 -5.17 19.00
N GLU A 196 1.31 -5.83 17.83
CA GLU A 196 2.45 -6.67 17.42
C GLU A 196 3.74 -5.85 17.22
N ILE A 197 3.65 -4.67 16.62
CA ILE A 197 4.81 -3.76 16.43
C ILE A 197 5.37 -3.31 17.79
N ARG A 198 4.51 -2.91 18.73
CA ARG A 198 4.92 -2.48 20.07
C ARG A 198 5.56 -3.59 20.87
N GLU A 199 5.00 -4.81 20.83
CA GLU A 199 5.60 -5.98 21.48
C GLU A 199 6.98 -6.31 20.90
N GLY A 200 7.10 -6.33 19.56
CA GLY A 200 8.37 -6.62 18.89
C GLY A 200 9.46 -5.58 19.15
N ARG A 201 9.09 -4.32 19.46
CA ARG A 201 10.04 -3.28 19.87
C ARG A 201 10.55 -3.48 21.29
N LYS A 202 9.68 -3.84 22.24
CA LYS A 202 10.09 -4.08 23.65
C LYS A 202 11.10 -5.21 23.79
N GLY A 203 10.95 -6.27 23.01
CA GLY A 203 11.89 -7.39 23.03
C GLY A 203 13.29 -7.08 22.48
N GLN A 204 13.57 -5.83 22.13
CA GLN A 204 14.88 -5.35 21.64
C GLN A 204 15.59 -4.46 22.67
N GLU A 205 14.85 -3.93 23.65
CA GLU A 205 15.38 -3.08 24.72
C GLU A 205 15.87 -3.90 25.93
N GLU A 206 15.57 -5.22 25.92
CA GLU A 206 16.08 -6.22 26.89
C GLU A 206 17.29 -6.99 26.31
#